data_55d92c4984c46483062d158f39d7b547
#
_entry.id   55d92c4984c46483062d158f39d7b547
#
_cell.length_a   1.000
_cell.length_b   1.000
_cell.length_c   1.000
_cell.angle_alpha   90.00
_cell.angle_beta   90.00
_cell.angle_gamma   90.00
#
_symmetry.space_group_name_H-M   'P 1'
#
loop_
_entity.id
_entity.type
_entity.pdbx_description
1 polymer ?
#
loop_
_entity_poly.entity_id
_entity_poly.type
_entity_poly.pdbx_seq_one_letter_code
_entity_poly.pdbx_strand_id
1 'polypeptide(L)'
;MITMDIRKRHIVRTLRAAVLLLFVSAFLSRCASMMTPTGGPRDSLPPVIVNMTPDNFSTNRPLVNHEKIYIEFDEFVQLKDQQKEFFTSPAMKKKPLITLRGRGIVVQLRDTLAPNTTYALNFGSAIRDNNEGNPLYSMRYVFSTGPEIDSMVLSGYTADSYKADSVSKSFIWFFPADSVENVAEYDSTIFKYKPAAIARAENNGIFIAQNLKPIAYRVYAVQDKNDNQIYEPGSDQVGFLEGTYNPREQPDFAMWYDSIRQYVVAEPQLYLRMFTDKAFRRQVLSQSERPLQHQAM
;
A
#
# COMPACT_ATOMS: atom_id res chain seq x y z
N MET A 1 -65.27 22.56 70.61
CA MET A 1 -64.30 23.47 69.99
C MET A 1 -62.96 22.83 69.67
N ILE A 2 -62.79 21.51 69.78
CA ILE A 2 -61.51 20.78 69.57
C ILE A 2 -61.43 20.13 68.19
N THR A 3 -62.54 19.85 67.50
CA THR A 3 -62.60 19.16 66.23
C THR A 3 -62.22 20.02 65.02
N MET A 4 -62.28 21.34 65.10
CA MET A 4 -61.91 22.25 64.02
C MET A 4 -60.41 22.42 63.88
N ASP A 5 -59.63 22.17 64.89
CA ASP A 5 -58.17 22.36 64.90
C ASP A 5 -57.44 21.15 64.25
N ILE A 6 -57.98 19.98 64.41
CA ILE A 6 -57.43 18.74 63.83
C ILE A 6 -57.59 18.77 62.30
N ARG A 7 -58.75 19.25 61.83
CA ARG A 7 -59.00 19.33 60.36
C ARG A 7 -58.10 20.34 59.68
N LYS A 8 -57.82 21.47 60.32
CA LYS A 8 -56.88 22.47 59.80
C LYS A 8 -55.44 21.93 59.77
N ARG A 9 -55.02 21.15 60.77
CA ARG A 9 -53.69 20.53 60.81
C ARG A 9 -53.53 19.49 59.73
N HIS A 10 -54.56 18.72 59.40
CA HIS A 10 -54.50 17.74 58.27
C HIS A 10 -54.45 18.47 56.96
N ILE A 11 -55.19 19.52 56.72
CA ILE A 11 -55.14 20.30 55.47
C ILE A 11 -53.75 20.93 55.25
N VAL A 12 -53.17 21.49 56.32
CA VAL A 12 -51.85 22.10 56.26
C VAL A 12 -50.75 21.02 55.95
N ARG A 13 -50.87 19.80 56.52
CA ARG A 13 -49.95 18.71 56.26
C ARG A 13 -50.07 18.18 54.81
N THR A 14 -51.28 18.03 54.32
CA THR A 14 -51.49 17.58 52.91
C THR A 14 -51.07 18.67 51.94
N LEU A 15 -51.25 19.94 52.24
CA LEU A 15 -50.73 21.01 51.36
C LEU A 15 -49.20 21.06 51.35
N ARG A 16 -48.55 20.88 52.48
CA ARG A 16 -47.11 20.80 52.57
C ARG A 16 -46.55 19.58 51.81
N ALA A 17 -47.20 18.43 51.93
CA ALA A 17 -46.83 17.22 51.17
C ALA A 17 -47.01 17.41 49.67
N ALA A 18 -48.11 18.05 49.24
CA ALA A 18 -48.34 18.34 47.81
C ALA A 18 -47.33 19.34 47.26
N VAL A 19 -46.99 20.38 48.03
CA VAL A 19 -45.93 21.35 47.62
C VAL A 19 -44.57 20.66 47.56
N LEU A 20 -44.23 19.76 48.48
CA LEU A 20 -42.97 18.99 48.48
C LEU A 20 -42.92 18.07 47.30
N LEU A 21 -44.01 17.39 46.93
CA LEU A 21 -44.14 16.51 45.81
C LEU A 21 -43.98 17.26 44.46
N LEU A 22 -44.56 18.45 44.37
CA LEU A 22 -44.39 19.34 43.22
C LEU A 22 -42.94 19.83 43.08
N PHE A 23 -42.29 20.13 44.22
CA PHE A 23 -40.87 20.50 44.19
C PHE A 23 -39.98 19.35 43.75
N VAL A 24 -40.21 18.14 44.26
CA VAL A 24 -39.48 16.94 43.87
C VAL A 24 -39.72 16.60 42.40
N SER A 25 -40.95 16.71 41.89
CA SER A 25 -41.24 16.45 40.49
C SER A 25 -40.57 17.47 39.55
N ALA A 26 -40.47 18.74 39.97
CA ALA A 26 -39.77 19.79 39.23
C ALA A 26 -38.23 19.56 39.16
N PHE A 27 -37.65 18.92 40.19
CA PHE A 27 -36.24 18.51 40.14
C PHE A 27 -35.99 17.26 39.30
N LEU A 28 -36.96 16.36 39.23
CA LEU A 28 -36.87 15.12 38.43
C LEU A 28 -37.12 15.36 36.93
N SER A 29 -37.77 16.46 36.54
CA SER A 29 -38.02 16.82 35.15
C SER A 29 -36.89 17.57 34.46
N ARG A 30 -35.70 17.67 35.07
CA ARG A 30 -34.49 18.01 34.33
C ARG A 30 -34.12 16.84 33.45
N CYS A 31 -34.82 16.70 32.32
CA CYS A 31 -34.34 15.89 31.20
C CYS A 31 -32.91 16.31 30.89
N ALA A 32 -31.97 15.44 31.21
CA ALA A 32 -30.67 15.53 30.62
C ALA A 32 -30.87 15.55 29.09
N SER A 33 -30.58 16.67 28.46
CA SER A 33 -30.55 16.75 27.02
C SER A 33 -29.56 15.69 26.55
N MET A 34 -30.05 14.56 26.07
CA MET A 34 -29.22 13.58 25.30
C MET A 34 -28.93 14.16 23.93
N MET A 35 -28.35 15.34 23.86
CA MET A 35 -27.65 15.72 22.63
C MET A 35 -26.42 14.84 22.59
N THR A 36 -26.44 13.92 21.64
CA THR A 36 -25.22 13.24 21.22
C THR A 36 -24.17 14.34 20.97
N PRO A 37 -23.00 14.31 21.61
CA PRO A 37 -21.98 15.30 21.35
C PRO A 37 -21.75 15.28 19.83
N THR A 38 -22.12 16.36 19.16
CA THR A 38 -21.72 16.59 17.77
C THR A 38 -20.23 16.76 17.86
N GLY A 39 -19.50 15.69 17.50
CA GLY A 39 -18.05 15.73 17.40
C GLY A 39 -17.62 16.94 16.58
N GLY A 40 -16.42 17.43 16.79
CA GLY A 40 -15.80 18.45 15.94
C GLY A 40 -15.84 18.06 14.46
N PRO A 41 -15.39 18.91 13.55
CA PRO A 41 -15.25 18.55 12.14
C PRO A 41 -14.44 17.26 12.05
N ARG A 42 -14.90 16.35 11.18
CA ARG A 42 -14.23 15.07 10.94
C ARG A 42 -12.82 15.35 10.44
N ASP A 43 -11.82 14.71 11.04
CA ASP A 43 -10.46 14.75 10.55
C ASP A 43 -10.37 14.03 9.19
N SER A 44 -9.70 14.63 8.23
CA SER A 44 -9.46 14.09 6.88
C SER A 44 -7.97 13.96 6.56
N LEU A 45 -7.11 14.25 7.53
CA LEU A 45 -5.67 14.19 7.35
C LEU A 45 -5.17 12.76 7.63
N PRO A 46 -4.21 12.25 6.85
CA PRO A 46 -3.53 11.01 7.17
C PRO A 46 -2.51 11.22 8.28
N PRO A 47 -2.11 10.14 9.00
CA PRO A 47 -1.06 10.22 10.01
C PRO A 47 0.27 10.71 9.39
N VAL A 48 1.01 11.51 10.15
CA VAL A 48 2.30 12.08 9.74
C VAL A 48 3.43 11.34 10.45
N ILE A 49 4.48 11.01 9.71
CA ILE A 49 5.65 10.35 10.24
C ILE A 49 6.47 11.36 11.06
N VAL A 50 6.71 11.05 12.33
CA VAL A 50 7.51 11.87 13.25
C VAL A 50 8.94 11.37 13.32
N ASN A 51 9.13 10.05 13.35
CA ASN A 51 10.47 9.48 13.49
C ASN A 51 10.57 8.10 12.82
N MET A 52 11.76 7.78 12.31
CA MET A 52 12.11 6.45 11.82
C MET A 52 13.47 6.04 12.41
N THR A 53 13.53 4.87 13.01
CA THR A 53 14.78 4.33 13.56
C THR A 53 14.98 2.89 13.11
N PRO A 54 16.03 2.59 12.35
CA PRO A 54 17.02 3.52 11.79
C PRO A 54 16.40 4.46 10.73
N ASP A 55 17.17 5.50 10.38
CA ASP A 55 16.71 6.50 9.41
C ASP A 55 16.35 5.89 8.06
N ASN A 56 15.36 6.49 7.40
CA ASN A 56 15.03 6.18 6.02
C ASN A 56 16.21 6.53 5.11
N PHE A 57 16.43 5.77 4.06
CA PHE A 57 17.59 5.87 3.15
C PHE A 57 18.94 5.58 3.82
N SER A 58 18.96 4.84 4.91
CA SER A 58 20.21 4.39 5.54
C SER A 58 20.96 3.37 4.67
N THR A 59 22.27 3.43 4.70
CA THR A 59 23.19 2.56 3.95
C THR A 59 24.00 1.64 4.87
N ASN A 60 24.74 0.68 4.30
CA ASN A 60 25.58 -0.26 5.03
C ASN A 60 24.84 -1.02 6.15
N ARG A 61 23.58 -1.36 5.88
CA ARG A 61 22.75 -2.09 6.85
C ARG A 61 23.24 -3.53 7.00
N PRO A 62 23.19 -4.08 8.22
CA PRO A 62 23.64 -5.45 8.45
C PRO A 62 22.78 -6.47 7.71
N LEU A 63 23.40 -7.57 7.27
CA LEU A 63 22.73 -8.66 6.54
C LEU A 63 21.93 -9.60 7.44
N VAL A 64 21.97 -9.39 8.75
CA VAL A 64 21.36 -10.26 9.75
C VAL A 64 19.84 -10.17 9.74
N ASN A 65 19.20 -11.31 9.92
CA ASN A 65 17.76 -11.39 10.17
C ASN A 65 17.41 -10.87 11.59
N HIS A 66 16.13 -10.57 11.82
CA HIS A 66 15.58 -10.03 13.08
C HIS A 66 15.85 -8.54 13.35
N GLU A 67 16.40 -7.82 12.42
CA GLU A 67 16.50 -6.38 12.57
C GLU A 67 15.11 -5.74 12.68
N LYS A 68 14.97 -4.75 13.56
CA LYS A 68 13.73 -4.03 13.80
C LYS A 68 13.85 -2.59 13.31
N ILE A 69 12.82 -2.16 12.60
CA ILE A 69 12.65 -0.78 12.15
C ILE A 69 11.45 -0.23 12.91
N TYR A 70 11.64 0.91 13.56
CA TYR A 70 10.61 1.61 14.33
C TYR A 70 10.17 2.83 13.52
N ILE A 71 8.87 2.98 13.34
CA ILE A 71 8.27 4.12 12.63
C ILE A 71 7.21 4.69 13.54
N GLU A 72 7.37 5.95 13.93
CA GLU A 72 6.49 6.68 14.84
C GLU A 72 5.69 7.73 14.09
N PHE A 73 4.42 7.87 14.46
CA PHE A 73 3.49 8.83 13.91
C PHE A 73 3.04 9.82 14.96
N ASP A 74 2.50 10.95 14.53
CA ASP A 74 1.94 11.98 15.40
C ASP A 74 0.68 11.54 16.13
N GLU A 75 -0.01 10.50 15.61
CA GLU A 75 -1.24 9.94 16.16
C GLU A 75 -1.21 8.40 16.21
N PHE A 76 -2.27 7.81 16.80
CA PHE A 76 -2.45 6.36 16.78
C PHE A 76 -2.84 5.87 15.39
N VAL A 77 -2.21 4.79 14.96
CA VAL A 77 -2.45 4.18 13.65
C VAL A 77 -3.01 2.77 13.77
N GLN A 78 -3.68 2.33 12.72
CA GLN A 78 -4.12 0.96 12.52
C GLN A 78 -3.52 0.37 11.24
N LEU A 79 -3.40 -0.96 11.19
CA LEU A 79 -2.97 -1.69 10.01
C LEU A 79 -4.19 -2.35 9.36
N LYS A 80 -4.47 -2.01 8.10
CA LYS A 80 -5.58 -2.58 7.34
C LYS A 80 -5.08 -3.19 6.04
N ASP A 81 -5.64 -4.34 5.68
CA ASP A 81 -5.32 -5.06 4.43
C ASP A 81 -3.81 -5.27 4.20
N GLN A 82 -3.04 -5.43 5.30
CA GLN A 82 -1.57 -5.50 5.27
C GLN A 82 -1.05 -6.54 4.27
N GLN A 83 -1.69 -7.69 4.15
CA GLN A 83 -1.24 -8.75 3.24
C GLN A 83 -1.31 -8.34 1.77
N LYS A 84 -2.30 -7.52 1.41
CA LYS A 84 -2.53 -7.02 0.06
C LYS A 84 -1.72 -5.79 -0.27
N GLU A 85 -1.57 -4.90 0.71
CA GLU A 85 -0.98 -3.59 0.51
C GLU A 85 0.53 -3.58 0.71
N PHE A 86 1.05 -4.40 1.64
CA PHE A 86 2.46 -4.43 1.95
C PHE A 86 3.23 -5.38 1.03
N PHE A 87 4.28 -4.86 0.41
CA PHE A 87 5.24 -5.67 -0.36
C PHE A 87 6.66 -5.12 -0.23
N THR A 88 7.64 -5.94 -0.56
CA THR A 88 9.06 -5.58 -0.52
C THR A 88 9.67 -5.65 -1.92
N SER A 89 10.58 -4.75 -2.20
CA SER A 89 11.37 -4.74 -3.43
C SER A 89 12.87 -4.68 -3.06
N PRO A 90 13.66 -5.70 -3.44
CA PRO A 90 13.25 -7.00 -4.00
C PRO A 90 12.42 -7.83 -3.02
N ALA A 91 11.71 -8.85 -3.56
CA ALA A 91 10.92 -9.78 -2.73
C ALA A 91 11.78 -10.47 -1.66
N MET A 92 11.27 -10.53 -0.44
CA MET A 92 11.87 -11.31 0.64
C MET A 92 11.22 -12.69 0.71
N LYS A 93 12.02 -13.75 0.96
CA LYS A 93 11.51 -15.11 1.12
C LYS A 93 10.56 -15.22 2.32
N LYS A 94 10.90 -14.51 3.40
CA LYS A 94 10.06 -14.39 4.59
C LYS A 94 9.59 -12.95 4.71
N LYS A 95 8.29 -12.72 4.50
CA LYS A 95 7.71 -11.38 4.64
C LYS A 95 8.04 -10.81 6.03
N PRO A 96 8.44 -9.53 6.13
CA PRO A 96 8.61 -8.85 7.41
C PRO A 96 7.35 -8.93 8.27
N LEU A 97 7.53 -9.01 9.58
CA LEU A 97 6.43 -8.94 10.54
C LEU A 97 6.22 -7.48 10.93
N ILE A 98 5.02 -6.98 10.73
CA ILE A 98 4.63 -5.63 11.12
C ILE A 98 3.67 -5.71 12.29
N THR A 99 3.98 -4.99 13.36
CA THR A 99 3.17 -4.94 14.59
C THR A 99 2.98 -3.50 15.05
N LEU A 100 1.84 -3.22 15.66
CA LEU A 100 1.55 -1.93 16.27
C LEU A 100 2.31 -1.78 17.59
N ARG A 101 2.83 -0.57 17.86
CA ARG A 101 3.48 -0.22 19.13
C ARG A 101 3.25 1.25 19.46
N GLY A 102 2.38 1.53 20.41
CA GLY A 102 2.02 2.90 20.77
C GLY A 102 1.44 3.66 19.57
N ARG A 103 1.98 4.82 19.26
CA ARG A 103 1.63 5.61 18.06
C ARG A 103 2.39 5.21 16.81
N GLY A 104 2.96 4.02 16.77
CA GLY A 104 3.81 3.62 15.66
C GLY A 104 3.68 2.16 15.31
N ILE A 105 4.56 1.75 14.40
CA ILE A 105 4.72 0.36 13.97
C ILE A 105 6.15 -0.09 14.17
N VAL A 106 6.30 -1.39 14.37
CA VAL A 106 7.59 -2.08 14.38
C VAL A 106 7.59 -3.06 13.22
N VAL A 107 8.55 -2.91 12.32
CA VAL A 107 8.77 -3.84 11.22
C VAL A 107 9.98 -4.71 11.56
N GLN A 108 9.75 -5.99 11.75
CA GLN A 108 10.82 -6.95 12.01
C GLN A 108 11.18 -7.70 10.74
N LEU A 109 12.41 -7.52 10.27
CA LEU A 109 12.95 -8.28 9.15
C LEU A 109 13.18 -9.73 9.60
N ARG A 110 12.75 -10.69 8.78
CA ARG A 110 12.84 -12.13 9.10
C ARG A 110 13.65 -12.92 8.08
N ASP A 111 14.18 -12.23 7.08
CA ASP A 111 14.99 -12.83 6.01
C ASP A 111 16.45 -12.40 6.13
N THR A 112 17.35 -13.19 5.57
CA THR A 112 18.75 -12.79 5.38
C THR A 112 18.82 -11.94 4.12
N LEU A 113 19.40 -10.76 4.26
CA LEU A 113 19.49 -9.79 3.18
C LEU A 113 20.67 -10.11 2.25
N ALA A 114 20.49 -9.82 0.96
CA ALA A 114 21.58 -9.90 0.00
C ALA A 114 22.55 -8.71 0.16
N PRO A 115 23.85 -8.90 -0.06
CA PRO A 115 24.82 -7.80 -0.01
C PRO A 115 24.61 -6.83 -1.19
N ASN A 116 25.05 -5.58 -1.01
CA ASN A 116 25.01 -4.51 -2.01
C ASN A 116 23.66 -4.40 -2.73
N THR A 117 22.57 -4.41 -1.91
CA THR A 117 21.19 -4.44 -2.42
C THR A 117 20.37 -3.37 -1.74
N THR A 118 19.70 -2.57 -2.52
CA THR A 118 18.69 -1.61 -2.06
C THR A 118 17.37 -2.32 -1.84
N TYR A 119 16.81 -2.17 -0.65
CA TYR A 119 15.50 -2.69 -0.26
C TYR A 119 14.52 -1.55 -0.06
N ALA A 120 13.31 -1.71 -0.58
CA ALA A 120 12.18 -0.83 -0.32
C ALA A 120 11.04 -1.64 0.33
N LEU A 121 10.60 -1.19 1.49
CA LEU A 121 9.40 -1.69 2.17
C LEU A 121 8.26 -0.75 1.78
N ASN A 122 7.32 -1.24 0.99
CA ASN A 122 6.20 -0.45 0.49
C ASN A 122 4.95 -0.81 1.28
N PHE A 123 4.31 0.19 1.88
CA PHE A 123 3.15 -0.01 2.75
C PHE A 123 1.81 0.21 2.03
N GLY A 124 1.84 0.76 0.81
CA GLY A 124 0.62 1.07 0.06
C GLY A 124 -0.33 1.96 0.85
N SER A 125 -1.54 1.49 1.11
CA SER A 125 -2.56 2.13 1.94
C SER A 125 -2.83 1.38 3.26
N ALA A 126 -1.89 0.53 3.69
CA ALA A 126 -2.07 -0.32 4.88
C ALA A 126 -2.07 0.47 6.20
N ILE A 127 -1.33 1.57 6.26
CA ILE A 127 -1.25 2.41 7.46
C ILE A 127 -2.31 3.47 7.38
N ARG A 128 -3.16 3.54 8.41
CA ARG A 128 -4.27 4.49 8.49
C ARG A 128 -4.34 5.08 9.89
N ASP A 129 -4.92 6.27 10.03
CA ASP A 129 -5.27 6.76 11.35
C ASP A 129 -6.26 5.81 12.04
N ASN A 130 -6.26 5.81 13.37
CA ASN A 130 -7.08 4.88 14.15
C ASN A 130 -8.54 5.32 14.25
N ASN A 131 -8.85 6.60 14.11
CA ASN A 131 -10.17 7.14 14.36
C ASN A 131 -11.04 7.15 13.09
N GLU A 132 -10.62 7.87 12.07
CA GLU A 132 -11.36 8.07 10.83
C GLU A 132 -10.98 7.08 9.73
N GLY A 133 -9.80 6.47 9.83
CA GLY A 133 -9.29 5.49 8.88
C GLY A 133 -8.67 6.12 7.64
N ASN A 134 -8.21 7.38 7.71
CA ASN A 134 -7.54 8.07 6.61
C ASN A 134 -6.22 7.38 6.27
N PRO A 135 -6.02 6.92 5.04
CA PRO A 135 -4.82 6.17 4.69
C PRO A 135 -3.61 7.07 4.43
N LEU A 136 -2.45 6.67 4.94
CA LEU A 136 -1.17 7.21 4.54
C LEU A 136 -0.72 6.51 3.25
N TYR A 137 -0.97 7.15 2.11
CA TYR A 137 -0.65 6.57 0.81
C TYR A 137 0.84 6.57 0.50
N SER A 138 1.27 5.56 -0.26
CA SER A 138 2.59 5.46 -0.88
C SER A 138 3.77 5.60 0.09
N MET A 139 3.53 5.30 1.38
CA MET A 139 4.61 5.27 2.35
C MET A 139 5.64 4.19 2.00
N ARG A 140 6.91 4.58 2.00
CA ARG A 140 8.04 3.69 1.73
C ARG A 140 9.15 3.90 2.74
N TYR A 141 9.75 2.79 3.15
CA TYR A 141 11.00 2.79 3.90
C TYR A 141 12.07 2.12 3.05
N VAL A 142 13.13 2.86 2.73
CA VAL A 142 14.19 2.42 1.82
C VAL A 142 15.50 2.35 2.58
N PHE A 143 16.28 1.31 2.34
CA PHE A 143 17.62 1.17 2.90
C PHE A 143 18.50 0.31 1.98
N SER A 144 19.81 0.38 2.16
CA SER A 144 20.75 -0.45 1.40
C SER A 144 21.67 -1.22 2.34
N THR A 145 21.98 -2.45 1.96
CA THR A 145 23.03 -3.25 2.59
C THR A 145 24.42 -2.90 2.06
N GLY A 146 24.49 -2.13 0.98
CA GLY A 146 25.71 -1.56 0.42
C GLY A 146 25.91 -0.10 0.81
N PRO A 147 26.99 0.52 0.30
CA PRO A 147 27.32 1.92 0.59
C PRO A 147 26.41 2.94 -0.08
N GLU A 148 25.65 2.52 -1.10
CA GLU A 148 24.82 3.42 -1.91
C GLU A 148 23.38 2.92 -1.98
N ILE A 149 22.45 3.84 -2.24
CA ILE A 149 21.07 3.57 -2.58
C ILE A 149 20.93 3.65 -4.10
N ASP A 150 20.40 2.60 -4.71
CA ASP A 150 20.09 2.63 -6.13
C ASP A 150 19.00 3.68 -6.41
N SER A 151 19.16 4.50 -7.44
CA SER A 151 18.32 5.69 -7.68
C SER A 151 17.59 5.72 -9.00
N MET A 152 17.80 4.72 -9.87
CA MET A 152 17.14 4.71 -11.17
C MET A 152 15.64 4.47 -11.07
N VAL A 153 14.91 5.03 -12.02
CA VAL A 153 13.45 4.98 -12.09
C VAL A 153 13.00 4.49 -13.48
N LEU A 154 12.01 3.63 -13.51
CA LEU A 154 11.26 3.27 -14.71
C LEU A 154 9.77 3.45 -14.42
N SER A 155 9.04 4.01 -15.36
CA SER A 155 7.60 4.14 -15.28
C SER A 155 6.91 3.42 -16.43
N GLY A 156 5.66 3.07 -16.23
CA GLY A 156 4.89 2.41 -17.26
C GLY A 156 3.41 2.33 -16.94
N TYR A 157 2.72 1.64 -17.82
CA TYR A 157 1.29 1.47 -17.76
C TYR A 157 0.92 0.02 -18.05
N THR A 158 -0.06 -0.52 -17.32
CA THR A 158 -0.62 -1.85 -17.53
C THR A 158 -2.05 -1.75 -18.04
N ALA A 159 -2.33 -2.43 -19.16
CA ALA A 159 -3.68 -2.48 -19.73
C ALA A 159 -4.08 -3.91 -20.11
N ASP A 160 -5.38 -4.18 -20.05
CA ASP A 160 -5.95 -5.41 -20.61
C ASP A 160 -5.80 -5.39 -22.13
N SER A 161 -5.31 -6.50 -22.69
CA SER A 161 -5.01 -6.58 -24.12
C SER A 161 -6.26 -6.57 -25.01
N TYR A 162 -7.40 -6.95 -24.46
CA TYR A 162 -8.66 -7.06 -25.19
C TYR A 162 -9.55 -5.83 -25.03
N LYS A 163 -9.58 -5.25 -23.83
CA LYS A 163 -10.50 -4.16 -23.51
C LYS A 163 -9.86 -2.79 -23.54
N ALA A 164 -8.51 -2.74 -23.61
CA ALA A 164 -7.73 -1.52 -23.45
C ALA A 164 -7.94 -0.77 -22.12
N ASP A 165 -8.67 -1.40 -21.17
CA ASP A 165 -8.87 -0.86 -19.83
C ASP A 165 -7.58 -1.01 -19.00
N SER A 166 -7.37 -0.12 -18.06
CA SER A 166 -6.26 -0.23 -17.10
C SER A 166 -6.40 -1.48 -16.23
N VAL A 167 -5.28 -2.16 -15.97
CA VAL A 167 -5.21 -3.28 -15.04
C VAL A 167 -4.60 -2.81 -13.74
N SER A 168 -5.46 -2.57 -12.75
CA SER A 168 -5.05 -2.08 -11.43
C SER A 168 -4.32 -3.15 -10.62
N LYS A 169 -3.45 -2.69 -9.72
CA LYS A 169 -2.76 -3.52 -8.70
C LYS A 169 -1.91 -4.66 -9.25
N SER A 170 -1.51 -4.60 -10.53
CA SER A 170 -0.56 -5.56 -11.09
C SER A 170 0.81 -5.36 -10.45
N PHE A 171 1.50 -6.45 -10.13
CA PHE A 171 2.91 -6.41 -9.76
C PHE A 171 3.79 -6.39 -10.99
N ILE A 172 4.78 -5.51 -11.02
CA ILE A 172 5.74 -5.38 -12.10
C ILE A 172 7.07 -5.92 -11.61
N TRP A 173 7.53 -6.98 -12.23
CA TRP A 173 8.74 -7.69 -11.83
C TRP A 173 9.88 -7.39 -12.79
N PHE A 174 10.99 -6.97 -12.23
CA PHE A 174 12.20 -6.60 -12.96
C PHE A 174 13.26 -7.67 -12.75
N PHE A 175 13.52 -8.47 -13.79
CA PHE A 175 14.55 -9.51 -13.77
C PHE A 175 15.81 -8.97 -14.45
N PRO A 176 17.01 -9.01 -13.81
CA PRO A 176 18.25 -8.67 -14.47
C PRO A 176 18.42 -9.53 -15.73
N ALA A 177 18.66 -8.90 -16.88
CA ALA A 177 18.69 -9.60 -18.16
C ALA A 177 19.72 -10.75 -18.17
N ASP A 178 20.89 -10.52 -17.58
CA ASP A 178 21.98 -11.50 -17.48
C ASP A 178 21.57 -12.74 -16.65
N SER A 179 20.73 -12.54 -15.63
CA SER A 179 20.29 -13.64 -14.75
C SER A 179 19.29 -14.59 -15.40
N VAL A 180 18.65 -14.17 -16.49
CA VAL A 180 17.58 -14.89 -17.19
C VAL A 180 17.86 -15.04 -18.69
N GLU A 181 19.10 -14.92 -19.10
CA GLU A 181 19.53 -14.99 -20.49
C GLU A 181 19.07 -16.29 -21.19
N ASN A 182 19.11 -17.40 -20.48
CA ASN A 182 18.75 -18.73 -21.03
C ASN A 182 17.23 -19.00 -20.96
N VAL A 183 16.42 -18.06 -20.54
CA VAL A 183 14.95 -18.19 -20.48
C VAL A 183 14.36 -17.46 -21.67
N ALA A 184 13.52 -18.12 -22.48
CA ALA A 184 12.83 -17.44 -23.57
C ALA A 184 11.91 -16.32 -23.02
N GLU A 185 11.73 -15.22 -23.76
CA GLU A 185 11.00 -14.03 -23.29
C GLU A 185 9.57 -14.32 -22.82
N TYR A 186 8.96 -15.31 -23.41
CA TYR A 186 7.59 -15.74 -23.14
C TYR A 186 7.50 -17.04 -22.33
N ASP A 187 8.60 -17.50 -21.79
CA ASP A 187 8.59 -18.71 -20.96
C ASP A 187 8.24 -18.35 -19.52
N SER A 188 7.10 -18.82 -19.05
CA SER A 188 6.63 -18.63 -17.69
C SER A 188 7.58 -19.18 -16.61
N THR A 189 8.60 -19.96 -17.00
CA THR A 189 9.64 -20.41 -16.06
C THR A 189 10.45 -19.25 -15.49
N ILE A 190 10.40 -18.06 -16.10
CA ILE A 190 11.03 -16.84 -15.57
C ILE A 190 10.52 -16.51 -14.16
N PHE A 191 9.27 -16.83 -13.85
CA PHE A 191 8.68 -16.57 -12.52
C PHE A 191 9.22 -17.49 -11.41
N LYS A 192 10.05 -18.47 -11.76
CA LYS A 192 10.82 -19.26 -10.77
C LYS A 192 12.09 -18.54 -10.32
N TYR A 193 12.53 -17.53 -11.07
CA TYR A 193 13.67 -16.71 -10.72
C TYR A 193 13.24 -15.58 -9.77
N LYS A 194 14.19 -15.10 -9.00
CA LYS A 194 13.94 -13.97 -8.08
C LYS A 194 14.08 -12.64 -8.83
N PRO A 195 13.06 -11.79 -8.87
CA PRO A 195 13.21 -10.46 -9.44
C PRO A 195 14.14 -9.60 -8.58
N ALA A 196 14.93 -8.73 -9.21
CA ALA A 196 15.79 -7.79 -8.52
C ALA A 196 15.02 -6.60 -7.98
N ALA A 197 13.87 -6.28 -8.56
CA ALA A 197 12.98 -5.24 -8.06
C ALA A 197 11.52 -5.58 -8.40
N ILE A 198 10.62 -5.03 -7.59
CA ILE A 198 9.16 -5.15 -7.75
C ILE A 198 8.55 -3.76 -7.60
N ALA A 199 7.67 -3.40 -8.52
CA ALA A 199 6.76 -2.28 -8.38
C ALA A 199 5.31 -2.77 -8.41
N ARG A 200 4.36 -1.91 -8.10
CA ARG A 200 2.93 -2.19 -8.21
C ARG A 200 2.23 -1.07 -8.97
N ALA A 201 1.37 -1.45 -9.89
CA ALA A 201 0.53 -0.51 -10.61
C ALA A 201 -0.58 0.02 -9.69
N GLU A 202 -0.85 1.30 -9.82
CA GLU A 202 -1.96 1.98 -9.16
C GLU A 202 -3.31 1.59 -9.78
N ASN A 203 -4.41 2.13 -9.25
CA ASN A 203 -5.76 1.81 -9.72
C ASN A 203 -6.00 2.20 -11.19
N ASN A 204 -5.24 3.15 -11.71
CA ASN A 204 -5.29 3.60 -13.10
C ASN A 204 -4.34 2.82 -14.03
N GLY A 205 -3.68 1.78 -13.52
CA GLY A 205 -2.71 0.98 -14.28
C GLY A 205 -1.30 1.57 -14.38
N ILE A 206 -1.09 2.79 -13.91
CA ILE A 206 0.24 3.42 -13.92
C ILE A 206 1.11 2.81 -12.82
N PHE A 207 2.36 2.53 -13.13
CA PHE A 207 3.37 2.13 -12.16
C PHE A 207 4.64 2.96 -12.26
N ILE A 208 5.31 3.11 -11.12
CA ILE A 208 6.60 3.76 -11.00
C ILE A 208 7.51 2.83 -10.20
N ALA A 209 8.48 2.23 -10.88
CA ALA A 209 9.52 1.44 -10.24
C ALA A 209 10.68 2.34 -9.87
N GLN A 210 11.00 2.40 -8.61
CA GLN A 210 12.07 3.23 -8.07
C GLN A 210 13.15 2.36 -7.43
N ASN A 211 14.30 2.94 -7.20
CA ASN A 211 15.45 2.27 -6.60
C ASN A 211 15.94 1.09 -7.44
N LEU A 212 15.94 1.26 -8.75
CA LEU A 212 16.50 0.29 -9.70
C LEU A 212 18.01 0.51 -9.86
N LYS A 213 18.72 -0.58 -10.12
CA LYS A 213 20.11 -0.52 -10.57
C LYS A 213 20.18 -0.08 -12.03
N PRO A 214 21.27 0.57 -12.45
CA PRO A 214 21.47 0.99 -13.83
C PRO A 214 21.92 -0.17 -14.73
N ILE A 215 21.13 -1.23 -14.80
CA ILE A 215 21.37 -2.45 -15.59
C ILE A 215 20.19 -2.74 -16.48
N ALA A 216 20.35 -3.63 -17.46
CA ALA A 216 19.27 -4.07 -18.31
C ALA A 216 18.33 -5.04 -17.57
N TYR A 217 17.02 -4.86 -17.75
CA TYR A 217 15.98 -5.70 -17.18
C TYR A 217 15.06 -6.28 -18.23
N ARG A 218 14.60 -7.50 -18.02
CA ARG A 218 13.35 -8.01 -18.59
C ARG A 218 12.20 -7.66 -17.65
N VAL A 219 11.10 -7.13 -18.20
CA VAL A 219 9.99 -6.58 -17.43
C VAL A 219 8.73 -7.38 -17.68
N TYR A 220 8.14 -7.87 -16.60
CA TYR A 220 6.90 -8.65 -16.62
C TYR A 220 5.90 -8.05 -15.63
N ALA A 221 4.63 -8.05 -16.00
CA ALA A 221 3.55 -7.69 -15.12
C ALA A 221 2.72 -8.92 -14.79
N VAL A 222 2.30 -9.04 -13.54
CA VAL A 222 1.43 -10.11 -13.05
C VAL A 222 0.28 -9.50 -12.29
N GLN A 223 -0.96 -9.77 -12.72
CA GLN A 223 -2.12 -9.49 -11.91
C GLN A 223 -2.40 -10.68 -11.00
N ASP A 224 -1.88 -10.57 -9.79
CA ASP A 224 -2.06 -11.56 -8.73
C ASP A 224 -3.48 -11.46 -8.17
N LYS A 225 -4.32 -12.44 -8.49
CA LYS A 225 -5.74 -12.46 -8.03
C LYS A 225 -5.89 -12.90 -6.59
N ASN A 226 -4.89 -13.62 -6.07
CA ASN A 226 -4.94 -14.18 -4.71
C ASN A 226 -4.17 -13.31 -3.69
N ASP A 227 -3.56 -12.21 -4.12
CA ASP A 227 -2.78 -11.28 -3.29
C ASP A 227 -1.61 -11.99 -2.53
N ASN A 228 -1.08 -13.07 -3.10
CA ASN A 228 -0.01 -13.86 -2.47
C ASN A 228 1.41 -13.49 -2.96
N GLN A 229 1.51 -12.67 -4.01
CA GLN A 229 2.76 -12.25 -4.67
C GLN A 229 3.53 -13.44 -5.28
N ILE A 230 2.78 -14.44 -5.74
CA ILE A 230 3.30 -15.61 -6.44
C ILE A 230 2.52 -15.73 -7.75
N TYR A 231 3.22 -15.94 -8.85
CA TYR A 231 2.57 -16.22 -10.12
C TYR A 231 1.92 -17.61 -10.12
N GLU A 232 0.63 -17.68 -10.40
CA GLU A 232 -0.15 -18.92 -10.50
C GLU A 232 -0.68 -19.11 -11.92
N PRO A 233 -0.11 -20.08 -12.68
CA PRO A 233 -0.58 -20.37 -14.03
C PRO A 233 -2.07 -20.71 -14.07
N GLY A 234 -2.81 -20.03 -14.94
CA GLY A 234 -4.24 -20.30 -15.20
C GLY A 234 -5.18 -19.39 -14.41
N SER A 235 -4.79 -18.80 -13.28
CA SER A 235 -5.58 -17.82 -12.53
C SER A 235 -5.16 -16.38 -12.85
N ASP A 236 -3.85 -16.14 -12.90
CA ASP A 236 -3.30 -14.81 -13.03
C ASP A 236 -3.19 -14.34 -14.47
N GLN A 237 -3.26 -13.02 -14.66
CA GLN A 237 -2.93 -12.40 -15.94
C GLN A 237 -1.45 -12.04 -15.96
N VAL A 238 -0.83 -12.21 -17.12
CA VAL A 238 0.57 -11.88 -17.35
C VAL A 238 0.68 -10.89 -18.50
N GLY A 239 1.54 -9.91 -18.33
CA GLY A 239 1.98 -8.99 -19.39
C GLY A 239 3.49 -8.96 -19.46
N PHE A 240 4.03 -8.77 -20.64
CA PHE A 240 5.47 -8.64 -20.83
C PHE A 240 5.77 -7.65 -21.95
N LEU A 241 7.00 -7.20 -21.97
CA LEU A 241 7.58 -6.45 -23.08
C LEU A 241 8.71 -7.26 -23.67
N GLU A 242 8.77 -7.28 -25.00
CA GLU A 242 9.87 -7.90 -25.72
C GLU A 242 11.16 -7.09 -25.51
N GLY A 243 12.29 -7.79 -25.39
CA GLY A 243 13.59 -7.17 -25.21
C GLY A 243 13.94 -6.82 -23.76
N THR A 244 14.94 -5.99 -23.63
CA THR A 244 15.49 -5.53 -22.35
C THR A 244 15.41 -4.01 -22.23
N TYR A 245 15.24 -3.55 -21.01
CA TYR A 245 15.07 -2.12 -20.70
C TYR A 245 16.11 -1.70 -19.68
N ASN A 246 16.95 -0.74 -20.03
CA ASN A 246 17.96 -0.18 -19.15
C ASN A 246 17.48 1.22 -18.70
N PRO A 247 17.34 1.48 -17.40
CA PRO A 247 16.90 2.79 -16.91
C PRO A 247 17.82 3.95 -17.33
N ARG A 248 19.11 3.69 -17.61
CA ARG A 248 20.04 4.72 -18.11
C ARG A 248 19.74 5.19 -19.53
N GLU A 249 19.12 4.33 -20.33
CA GLU A 249 18.86 4.59 -21.74
C GLU A 249 17.48 5.18 -21.98
N GLN A 250 16.69 5.31 -20.90
CA GLN A 250 15.37 5.89 -20.99
C GLN A 250 15.44 7.42 -20.93
N PRO A 251 14.59 8.15 -21.67
CA PRO A 251 14.54 9.59 -21.59
C PRO A 251 14.22 10.06 -20.17
N ASP A 252 14.68 11.26 -19.82
CA ASP A 252 14.43 11.86 -18.51
C ASP A 252 12.95 11.83 -18.18
N PHE A 253 12.66 11.21 -17.05
CA PHE A 253 11.31 11.03 -16.55
C PHE A 253 10.95 12.20 -15.64
N ALA A 254 10.03 13.06 -16.09
CA ALA A 254 9.51 14.14 -15.27
C ALA A 254 8.36 13.63 -14.40
N MET A 255 8.60 13.55 -13.09
CA MET A 255 7.55 13.34 -12.09
C MET A 255 7.00 14.68 -11.62
N TRP A 256 5.69 14.82 -11.70
CA TRP A 256 5.00 15.95 -11.10
C TRP A 256 4.43 15.53 -9.74
N TYR A 257 4.75 16.33 -8.74
CA TYR A 257 4.16 16.22 -7.41
C TYR A 257 3.04 17.24 -7.33
N ASP A 258 1.79 16.81 -7.26
CA ASP A 258 0.68 17.72 -7.01
C ASP A 258 0.46 17.94 -5.50
N SER A 259 -0.38 18.90 -5.16
CA SER A 259 -0.74 19.23 -3.77
C SER A 259 -1.42 18.08 -3.02
N ILE A 260 -1.89 17.05 -3.73
CA ILE A 260 -2.57 15.87 -3.20
C ILE A 260 -1.61 14.67 -3.08
N ARG A 261 -0.33 14.86 -3.39
CA ARG A 261 0.70 13.80 -3.46
C ARG A 261 0.38 12.69 -4.46
N GLN A 262 -0.29 13.01 -5.54
CA GLN A 262 -0.45 12.11 -6.68
C GLN A 262 0.71 12.31 -7.65
N TYR A 263 1.28 11.22 -8.11
CA TYR A 263 2.28 11.25 -9.16
C TYR A 263 1.58 11.32 -10.51
N VAL A 264 1.80 12.37 -11.26
CA VAL A 264 1.37 12.46 -12.65
C VAL A 264 2.56 12.11 -13.53
N VAL A 265 2.42 11.05 -14.29
CA VAL A 265 3.42 10.63 -15.27
C VAL A 265 3.04 11.26 -16.61
N ALA A 266 3.90 12.13 -17.16
CA ALA A 266 3.63 12.82 -18.41
C ALA A 266 3.55 11.84 -19.59
N GLU A 267 4.46 10.88 -19.65
CA GLU A 267 4.46 9.79 -20.64
C GLU A 267 4.94 8.49 -19.99
N PRO A 268 4.19 7.38 -20.11
CA PRO A 268 4.64 6.10 -19.63
C PRO A 268 5.76 5.56 -20.52
N GLN A 269 6.89 5.21 -19.91
CA GLN A 269 8.04 4.66 -20.62
C GLN A 269 7.80 3.21 -21.07
N LEU A 270 7.01 2.47 -20.30
CA LEU A 270 6.71 1.07 -20.53
C LEU A 270 5.19 0.87 -20.61
N TYR A 271 4.75 0.21 -21.68
CA TYR A 271 3.34 -0.14 -21.85
C TYR A 271 3.17 -1.66 -21.88
N LEU A 272 2.73 -2.22 -20.75
CA LEU A 272 2.53 -3.65 -20.60
C LEU A 272 1.08 -4.05 -20.88
N ARG A 273 0.86 -4.85 -21.89
CA ARG A 273 -0.44 -5.46 -22.17
C ARG A 273 -0.60 -6.74 -21.39
N MET A 274 -1.67 -6.86 -20.66
CA MET A 274 -1.96 -8.01 -19.80
C MET A 274 -2.83 -9.02 -20.51
N PHE A 275 -2.46 -10.29 -20.42
CA PHE A 275 -3.16 -11.42 -21.04
C PHE A 275 -3.51 -12.48 -20.00
N THR A 276 -4.58 -13.25 -20.24
CA THR A 276 -4.77 -14.50 -19.53
C THR A 276 -3.70 -15.51 -19.95
N ASP A 277 -3.32 -16.44 -19.08
CA ASP A 277 -2.25 -17.42 -19.37
C ASP A 277 -2.44 -18.16 -20.70
N LYS A 278 -3.69 -18.58 -21.03
CA LYS A 278 -3.99 -19.23 -22.32
C LYS A 278 -3.77 -18.31 -23.53
N ALA A 279 -4.14 -17.03 -23.41
CA ALA A 279 -3.98 -16.06 -24.47
C ALA A 279 -2.49 -15.67 -24.63
N PHE A 280 -1.78 -15.52 -23.54
CA PHE A 280 -0.35 -15.31 -23.50
C PHE A 280 0.40 -16.42 -24.28
N ARG A 281 0.17 -17.69 -23.94
CA ARG A 281 0.77 -18.83 -24.64
C ARG A 281 0.42 -18.89 -26.14
N ARG A 282 -0.83 -18.57 -26.52
CA ARG A 282 -1.22 -18.55 -27.94
C ARG A 282 -0.52 -17.44 -28.72
N GLN A 283 -0.43 -16.24 -28.14
CA GLN A 283 0.21 -15.10 -28.80
C GLN A 283 1.70 -15.38 -29.03
N VAL A 284 2.35 -15.98 -28.06
CA VAL A 284 3.73 -16.42 -28.13
C VAL A 284 3.94 -17.43 -29.24
N LEU A 285 3.12 -18.48 -29.28
CA LEU A 285 3.20 -19.48 -30.34
C LEU A 285 2.96 -18.86 -31.72
N SER A 286 2.01 -17.91 -31.83
CA SER A 286 1.74 -17.22 -33.10
C SER A 286 2.86 -16.27 -33.53
N GLN A 287 3.63 -15.73 -32.62
CA GLN A 287 4.79 -14.87 -32.93
C GLN A 287 6.02 -15.70 -33.33
N SER A 288 6.21 -16.84 -32.68
CA SER A 288 7.30 -17.77 -33.06
C SER A 288 7.14 -18.36 -34.46
N GLU A 289 5.91 -18.36 -34.98
CA GLU A 289 5.60 -18.84 -36.36
C GLU A 289 5.68 -17.73 -37.42
N ARG A 290 5.85 -16.44 -37.04
CA ARG A 290 6.03 -15.34 -38.01
C ARG A 290 7.50 -15.25 -38.41
N PRO A 291 7.84 -15.47 -39.69
CA PRO A 291 9.17 -15.15 -40.16
C PRO A 291 9.44 -13.66 -39.91
N LEU A 292 10.63 -13.33 -39.43
CA LEU A 292 11.13 -11.97 -39.27
C LEU A 292 10.94 -11.21 -40.60
N GLN A 293 9.86 -10.48 -40.73
CA GLN A 293 9.75 -9.50 -41.78
C GLN A 293 10.68 -8.36 -41.37
N HIS A 294 11.81 -8.29 -42.02
CA HIS A 294 12.70 -7.16 -42.01
C HIS A 294 11.86 -5.88 -42.22
N GLN A 295 11.77 -5.05 -41.25
CA GLN A 295 11.47 -3.66 -41.49
C GLN A 295 12.72 -3.02 -42.09
N ALA A 296 12.77 -3.08 -43.42
CA ALA A 296 13.55 -2.14 -44.19
C ALA A 296 12.69 -0.87 -44.31
N MET A 297 13.06 0.17 -43.58
CA MET A 297 13.07 1.61 -43.97
C MET A 297 13.66 2.40 -42.83
#